data_7b2f5b5c7ea68c86557050bee5360fd9
#
_entry.id   7b2f5b5c7ea68c86557050bee5360fd9
#
_cell.length_a   1.000
_cell.length_b   1.000
_cell.length_c   1.000
_cell.angle_alpha   90.00
_cell.angle_beta   90.00
_cell.angle_gamma   90.00
#
_symmetry.space_group_name_H-M   'P 1'
#
loop_
_entity.id
_entity.type
_entity.pdbx_description
1 polymer ?
#
loop_
_entity_poly.entity_id
_entity_poly.type
_entity_poly.pdbx_seq_one_letter_code
_entity_poly.pdbx_strand_id
1 'polypeptide(L)'
;MTPADLGDSPILLDTDVFSFVVWSRGPAAMYEPFVVNRLWVLSFATVAELRYGAIKAGWGPTRLRELDRRIRLCVVVPGTDAVATRWAELNAKFKDQVGMNDLWIAACALSQNPVLPVASHDHAFGMIAAEFNLPV
;
A
#
# COMPACT_ATOMS: atom_id res chain seq x y z
N MET A 1 15.77 1.09 -4.98
CA MET A 1 15.11 0.02 -5.74
C MET A 1 14.72 0.57 -7.12
N THR A 2 15.04 -0.16 -8.16
CA THR A 2 14.67 0.20 -9.54
C THR A 2 13.55 -0.71 -10.04
N PRO A 3 12.79 -0.31 -11.08
CA PRO A 3 11.77 -1.19 -11.64
C PRO A 3 12.31 -2.56 -12.08
N ALA A 4 13.53 -2.62 -12.60
CA ALA A 4 14.15 -3.87 -13.02
C ALA A 4 14.42 -4.82 -11.85
N ASP A 5 14.69 -4.30 -10.66
CA ASP A 5 14.96 -5.10 -9.47
C ASP A 5 13.73 -5.90 -9.04
N LEU A 6 12.54 -5.50 -9.45
CA LEU A 6 11.30 -6.14 -9.05
C LEU A 6 10.95 -7.37 -9.90
N GLY A 7 11.54 -7.52 -11.10
CA GLY A 7 11.15 -8.58 -12.03
C GLY A 7 9.65 -8.55 -12.29
N ASP A 8 8.99 -9.71 -12.17
CA ASP A 8 7.54 -9.84 -12.36
C ASP A 8 6.76 -9.81 -11.04
N SER A 9 7.37 -9.39 -9.95
CA SER A 9 6.73 -9.36 -8.64
C SER A 9 5.50 -8.45 -8.64
N PRO A 10 4.41 -8.85 -7.99
CA PRO A 10 3.36 -7.89 -7.61
C PRO A 10 3.95 -6.82 -6.71
N ILE A 11 3.29 -5.68 -6.64
CA ILE A 11 3.73 -4.56 -5.80
C ILE A 11 2.57 -4.09 -4.92
N LEU A 12 2.84 -3.89 -3.64
CA LEU A 12 1.87 -3.32 -2.72
C LEU A 12 2.00 -1.80 -2.74
N LEU A 13 0.89 -1.11 -2.98
CA LEU A 13 0.86 0.35 -3.02
C LEU A 13 0.34 0.89 -1.70
N ASP A 14 1.00 1.92 -1.17
CA ASP A 14 0.39 2.67 -0.08
C ASP A 14 -0.77 3.52 -0.62
N THR A 15 -1.53 4.11 0.29
CA THR A 15 -2.74 4.86 -0.08
C THR A 15 -2.43 6.04 -0.98
N ASP A 16 -1.36 6.77 -0.70
CA ASP A 16 -0.98 7.95 -1.49
C ASP A 16 -0.53 7.57 -2.89
N VAL A 17 0.32 6.55 -3.03
CA VAL A 17 0.79 6.10 -4.34
C VAL A 17 -0.37 5.61 -5.20
N PHE A 18 -1.27 4.82 -4.62
CA PHE A 18 -2.48 4.38 -5.32
C PHE A 18 -3.25 5.58 -5.86
N SER A 19 -3.50 6.58 -5.03
CA SER A 19 -4.23 7.77 -5.44
C SER A 19 -3.52 8.56 -6.53
N PHE A 20 -2.21 8.69 -6.45
CA PHE A 20 -1.43 9.39 -7.47
C PHE A 20 -1.55 8.70 -8.83
N VAL A 21 -1.32 7.39 -8.89
CA VAL A 21 -1.29 6.68 -10.18
C VAL A 21 -2.69 6.46 -10.75
N VAL A 22 -3.69 6.19 -9.92
CA VAL A 22 -5.07 5.98 -10.39
C VAL A 22 -5.66 7.27 -10.95
N TRP A 23 -5.45 8.40 -10.26
CA TRP A 23 -6.05 9.67 -10.64
C TRP A 23 -5.09 10.56 -11.43
N SER A 24 -3.91 10.06 -11.81
CA SER A 24 -2.89 10.75 -12.60
C SER A 24 -2.56 12.13 -12.03
N ARG A 25 -2.27 12.20 -10.74
CA ARG A 25 -2.01 13.45 -10.04
C ARG A 25 -0.72 13.40 -9.22
N GLY A 26 -0.24 14.56 -8.78
CA GLY A 26 0.95 14.68 -7.94
C GLY A 26 2.15 14.01 -8.59
N PRO A 27 2.95 13.26 -7.83
CA PRO A 27 4.15 12.60 -8.34
C PRO A 27 3.88 11.28 -9.06
N ALA A 28 2.72 11.12 -9.72
CA ALA A 28 2.34 9.88 -10.40
C ALA A 28 3.45 9.37 -11.34
N ALA A 29 4.06 10.27 -12.12
CA ALA A 29 5.10 9.91 -13.08
C ALA A 29 6.31 9.23 -12.44
N MET A 30 6.61 9.56 -11.18
CA MET A 30 7.71 8.95 -10.43
C MET A 30 7.43 7.47 -10.14
N TYR A 31 6.17 7.11 -9.93
CA TYR A 31 5.78 5.75 -9.54
C TYR A 31 5.36 4.87 -10.71
N GLU A 32 4.93 5.46 -11.82
CA GLU A 32 4.44 4.69 -12.97
C GLU A 32 5.39 3.59 -13.44
N PRO A 33 6.72 3.81 -13.55
CA PRO A 33 7.61 2.74 -13.98
C PRO A 33 7.61 1.51 -13.07
N PHE A 34 7.26 1.69 -11.80
CA PHE A 34 7.22 0.60 -10.82
C PHE A 34 5.91 -0.19 -10.87
N VAL A 35 4.83 0.42 -11.34
CA VAL A 35 3.49 -0.17 -11.25
C VAL A 35 2.93 -0.62 -12.59
N VAL A 36 3.47 -0.14 -13.72
CA VAL A 36 2.97 -0.49 -15.04
C VAL A 36 3.15 -1.98 -15.32
N ASN A 37 2.14 -2.60 -15.94
CA ASN A 37 2.13 -4.02 -16.30
C ASN A 37 2.42 -4.96 -15.10
N ARG A 38 2.01 -4.56 -13.93
CA ARG A 38 2.27 -5.28 -12.69
C ARG A 38 0.98 -5.45 -11.91
N LEU A 39 0.83 -6.59 -11.22
CA LEU A 39 -0.31 -6.78 -10.33
C LEU A 39 -0.16 -5.87 -9.12
N TRP A 40 -1.19 -5.08 -8.85
CA TRP A 40 -1.25 -4.21 -7.69
C TRP A 40 -1.89 -4.92 -6.52
N VAL A 41 -1.30 -4.73 -5.36
CA VAL A 41 -1.79 -5.28 -4.10
C VAL A 41 -2.08 -4.12 -3.15
N LEU A 42 -3.19 -4.19 -2.45
CA LEU A 42 -3.58 -3.21 -1.44
C LEU A 42 -3.76 -3.88 -0.10
N SER A 43 -3.40 -3.18 0.97
CA SER A 43 -3.80 -3.57 2.32
C SER A 43 -5.29 -3.29 2.51
N PHE A 44 -5.97 -4.11 3.32
CA PHE A 44 -7.34 -3.82 3.74
C PHE A 44 -7.46 -2.43 4.39
N ALA A 45 -6.43 -1.99 5.10
CA ALA A 45 -6.41 -0.67 5.73
C ALA A 45 -6.40 0.46 4.68
N THR A 46 -5.69 0.26 3.56
CA THR A 46 -5.72 1.20 2.44
C THR A 46 -7.11 1.31 1.84
N VAL A 47 -7.79 0.18 1.67
CA VAL A 47 -9.19 0.20 1.19
C VAL A 47 -10.07 1.02 2.13
N ALA A 48 -9.93 0.84 3.44
CA ALA A 48 -10.67 1.61 4.42
C ALA A 48 -10.37 3.12 4.32
N GLU A 49 -9.10 3.49 4.18
CA GLU A 49 -8.70 4.89 4.01
C GLU A 49 -9.29 5.52 2.75
N LEU A 50 -9.24 4.80 1.64
CA LEU A 50 -9.77 5.28 0.37
C LEU A 50 -11.28 5.52 0.45
N ARG A 51 -12.01 4.59 1.07
CA ARG A 51 -13.46 4.74 1.26
C ARG A 51 -13.79 5.88 2.21
N TYR A 52 -13.06 6.01 3.29
CA TYR A 52 -13.23 7.14 4.21
C TYR A 52 -12.97 8.47 3.52
N GLY A 53 -11.90 8.57 2.75
CA GLY A 53 -11.58 9.78 1.99
C GLY A 53 -12.67 10.17 1.01
N ALA A 54 -13.26 9.19 0.32
CA ALA A 54 -14.38 9.42 -0.61
C ALA A 54 -15.62 9.94 0.12
N ILE A 55 -15.95 9.36 1.27
CA ILE A 55 -17.09 9.80 2.10
C ILE A 55 -16.86 11.24 2.59
N LYS A 56 -15.67 11.49 3.12
CA LYS A 56 -15.31 12.81 3.65
C LYS A 56 -15.37 13.89 2.57
N ALA A 57 -14.94 13.55 1.35
CA ALA A 57 -14.97 14.48 0.22
C ALA A 57 -16.36 14.62 -0.41
N GLY A 58 -17.33 13.83 0.02
CA GLY A 58 -18.70 13.89 -0.50
C GLY A 58 -18.82 13.41 -1.94
N TRP A 59 -18.06 12.37 -2.33
CA TRP A 59 -18.11 11.84 -3.70
C TRP A 59 -19.50 11.28 -4.01
N GLY A 60 -20.01 11.62 -5.21
CA GLY A 60 -21.26 11.08 -5.71
C GLY A 60 -21.13 9.66 -6.27
N PRO A 61 -22.27 9.08 -6.72
CA PRO A 61 -22.31 7.67 -7.16
C PRO A 61 -21.31 7.32 -8.25
N THR A 62 -21.10 8.21 -9.21
CA THR A 62 -20.19 7.94 -10.34
C THR A 62 -18.75 7.78 -9.89
N ARG A 63 -18.27 8.68 -9.04
CA ARG A 63 -16.88 8.59 -8.51
C ARG A 63 -16.71 7.42 -7.57
N LEU A 64 -17.73 7.09 -6.76
CA LEU A 64 -17.70 5.94 -5.88
C LEU A 64 -17.63 4.63 -6.66
N ARG A 65 -18.38 4.52 -7.77
CA ARG A 65 -18.29 3.35 -8.65
C ARG A 65 -16.90 3.21 -9.30
N GLU A 66 -16.31 4.33 -9.71
CA GLU A 66 -14.97 4.30 -10.28
C GLU A 66 -13.93 3.85 -9.25
N LEU A 67 -14.02 4.34 -8.02
CA LEU A 67 -13.14 3.89 -6.94
C LEU A 67 -13.29 2.39 -6.71
N ASP A 68 -14.52 1.89 -6.61
CA ASP A 68 -14.78 0.45 -6.45
C ASP A 68 -14.19 -0.36 -7.60
N ARG A 69 -14.35 0.11 -8.83
CA ARG A 69 -13.82 -0.56 -10.00
C ARG A 69 -12.29 -0.67 -9.92
N ARG A 70 -11.63 0.41 -9.52
CA ARG A 70 -10.17 0.42 -9.41
C ARG A 70 -9.66 -0.49 -8.29
N ILE A 71 -10.36 -0.51 -7.17
CA ILE A 71 -10.01 -1.40 -6.05
C ILE A 71 -10.16 -2.87 -6.48
N ARG A 72 -11.23 -3.21 -7.22
CA ARG A 72 -11.46 -4.59 -7.69
C ARG A 72 -10.40 -5.09 -8.66
N LEU A 73 -9.67 -4.21 -9.33
CA LEU A 73 -8.56 -4.61 -10.18
C LEU A 73 -7.31 -5.00 -9.40
N CYS A 74 -7.30 -4.76 -8.09
CA CYS A 74 -6.20 -5.07 -7.19
C CYS A 74 -6.50 -6.34 -6.39
N VAL A 75 -5.43 -6.99 -5.92
CA VAL A 75 -5.56 -8.00 -4.87
C VAL A 75 -5.54 -7.28 -3.54
N VAL A 76 -6.53 -7.54 -2.69
CA VAL A 76 -6.59 -6.94 -1.35
C VAL A 76 -6.15 -7.98 -0.32
N VAL A 77 -5.14 -7.65 0.47
CA VAL A 77 -4.67 -8.49 1.57
C VAL A 77 -5.56 -8.23 2.77
N PRO A 78 -6.28 -9.26 3.26
CA PRO A 78 -7.16 -9.09 4.42
C PRO A 78 -6.38 -9.08 5.73
N GLY A 79 -7.03 -8.63 6.80
CA GLY A 79 -6.47 -8.60 8.15
C GLY A 79 -6.51 -9.98 8.81
N THR A 80 -5.70 -10.90 8.32
CA THR A 80 -5.60 -12.27 8.86
C THR A 80 -4.86 -12.30 10.19
N ASP A 81 -4.84 -13.45 10.84
CA ASP A 81 -4.06 -13.65 12.06
C ASP A 81 -2.56 -13.40 11.81
N ALA A 82 -2.03 -13.85 10.69
CA ALA A 82 -0.63 -13.60 10.34
C ALA A 82 -0.33 -12.11 10.20
N VAL A 83 -1.22 -11.35 9.56
CA VAL A 83 -1.09 -9.90 9.43
C VAL A 83 -1.19 -9.24 10.79
N ALA A 84 -2.13 -9.66 11.64
CA ALA A 84 -2.31 -9.12 12.98
C ALA A 84 -1.04 -9.33 13.84
N THR A 85 -0.44 -10.50 13.77
CA THR A 85 0.80 -10.80 14.49
C THR A 85 1.95 -9.91 14.03
N ARG A 86 2.12 -9.75 12.71
CA ARG A 86 3.13 -8.84 12.18
C ARG A 86 2.89 -7.40 12.60
N TRP A 87 1.64 -6.95 12.56
CA TRP A 87 1.31 -5.60 13.01
C TRP A 87 1.71 -5.39 14.47
N ALA A 88 1.42 -6.38 15.33
CA ALA A 88 1.77 -6.30 16.74
C ALA A 88 3.29 -6.17 16.95
N GLU A 89 4.09 -6.93 16.22
CA GLU A 89 5.56 -6.84 16.26
C GLU A 89 6.05 -5.46 15.81
N LEU A 90 5.50 -4.96 14.70
CA LEU A 90 5.85 -3.65 14.16
C LEU A 90 5.43 -2.52 15.09
N ASN A 91 4.22 -2.58 15.63
CA ASN A 91 3.71 -1.56 16.54
C ASN A 91 4.50 -1.51 17.85
N ALA A 92 4.93 -2.65 18.37
CA ALA A 92 5.78 -2.71 19.54
C ALA A 92 7.09 -1.94 19.37
N LYS A 93 7.59 -1.89 18.13
CA LYS A 93 8.87 -1.26 17.79
C LYS A 93 8.74 0.17 17.30
N PHE A 94 7.72 0.47 16.52
CA PHE A 94 7.62 1.73 15.76
C PHE A 94 6.40 2.59 16.07
N LYS A 95 5.59 2.28 17.09
CA LYS A 95 4.28 2.92 17.29
C LYS A 95 4.31 4.45 17.35
N ASP A 96 5.38 5.03 17.85
CA ASP A 96 5.51 6.48 17.99
C ASP A 96 6.27 7.13 16.83
N GLN A 97 6.69 6.32 15.85
CA GLN A 97 7.54 6.77 14.74
C GLN A 97 6.88 6.58 13.38
N VAL A 98 5.93 5.66 13.28
CA VAL A 98 5.24 5.30 12.04
C VAL A 98 3.74 5.32 12.28
N GLY A 99 3.00 5.90 11.35
CA GLY A 99 1.54 5.95 11.44
C GLY A 99 0.89 4.57 11.42
N MET A 100 -0.29 4.46 12.03
CA MET A 100 -1.00 3.18 12.18
C MET A 100 -1.26 2.51 10.82
N ASN A 101 -1.71 3.28 9.82
CA ASN A 101 -2.01 2.71 8.52
C ASN A 101 -0.77 2.20 7.80
N ASP A 102 0.35 2.89 7.93
CA ASP A 102 1.62 2.45 7.38
C ASP A 102 2.10 1.16 8.02
N LEU A 103 1.87 0.99 9.31
CA LEU A 103 2.16 -0.27 10.00
C LEU A 103 1.32 -1.42 9.46
N TRP A 104 0.03 -1.19 9.16
CA TRP A 104 -0.83 -2.21 8.54
C TRP A 104 -0.35 -2.56 7.13
N ILE A 105 0.07 -1.57 6.36
CA ILE A 105 0.60 -1.78 5.01
C ILE A 105 1.86 -2.64 5.07
N ALA A 106 2.79 -2.29 5.96
CA ALA A 106 4.01 -3.06 6.17
C ALA A 106 3.72 -4.49 6.65
N ALA A 107 2.78 -4.65 7.58
CA ALA A 107 2.37 -5.97 8.07
C ALA A 107 1.81 -6.84 6.94
N CYS A 108 1.00 -6.27 6.06
CA CYS A 108 0.48 -6.98 4.90
C CYS A 108 1.60 -7.44 3.96
N ALA A 109 2.56 -6.56 3.66
CA ALA A 109 3.67 -6.89 2.77
C ALA A 109 4.57 -7.98 3.36
N LEU A 110 4.91 -7.87 4.64
CA LEU A 110 5.79 -8.82 5.34
C LEU A 110 5.14 -10.18 5.57
N SER A 111 3.82 -10.25 5.57
CA SER A 111 3.08 -11.50 5.77
C SER A 111 2.97 -12.36 4.51
N GLN A 112 3.34 -11.81 3.37
CA GLN A 112 3.30 -12.55 2.11
C GLN A 112 4.58 -13.37 1.93
N ASN A 113 4.48 -14.45 1.17
CA ASN A 113 5.63 -15.29 0.85
C ASN A 113 5.70 -15.49 -0.68
N PRO A 114 6.67 -14.87 -1.37
CA PRO A 114 7.71 -13.99 -0.82
C PRO A 114 7.16 -12.64 -0.35
N VAL A 115 7.94 -11.95 0.49
CA VAL A 115 7.61 -10.59 0.96
C VAL A 115 7.41 -9.67 -0.24
N LEU A 116 6.36 -8.86 -0.21
CA LEU A 116 6.05 -7.96 -1.32
C LEU A 116 6.84 -6.65 -1.22
N PRO A 117 7.33 -6.13 -2.35
CA PRO A 117 7.83 -4.76 -2.39
C PRO A 117 6.69 -3.78 -2.18
N VAL A 118 7.01 -2.65 -1.57
CA VAL A 118 6.05 -1.58 -1.26
C VAL A 118 6.44 -0.31 -2.01
N ALA A 119 5.50 0.27 -2.75
CA ALA A 119 5.63 1.62 -3.28
C ALA A 119 5.00 2.58 -2.27
N SER A 120 5.83 3.38 -1.62
CA SER A 120 5.39 4.31 -0.59
C SER A 120 5.95 5.70 -0.84
N HIS A 121 5.13 6.71 -0.53
CA HIS A 121 5.55 8.12 -0.53
C HIS A 121 5.95 8.59 0.88
N ASP A 122 5.83 7.75 1.87
CA ASP A 122 6.16 8.05 3.26
C ASP A 122 7.56 7.56 3.61
N HIS A 123 8.43 8.47 4.05
CA HIS A 123 9.79 8.16 4.45
C HIS A 123 9.89 7.23 5.67
N ALA A 124 8.82 7.13 6.46
CA ALA A 124 8.78 6.23 7.60
C ALA A 124 9.02 4.78 7.24
N PHE A 125 8.67 4.36 6.02
CA PHE A 125 8.95 3.01 5.54
C PHE A 125 10.43 2.66 5.49
N GLY A 126 11.31 3.65 5.38
CA GLY A 126 12.76 3.42 5.42
C GLY A 126 13.23 2.73 6.69
N MET A 127 12.63 3.07 7.84
CA MET A 127 12.97 2.45 9.12
C MET A 127 12.55 0.97 9.16
N ILE A 128 11.37 0.69 8.62
CA ILE A 128 10.85 -0.69 8.55
C ILE A 128 11.70 -1.51 7.57
N ALA A 129 12.04 -0.94 6.44
CA ALA A 129 12.87 -1.61 5.44
C ALA A 129 14.22 -2.02 6.01
N ALA A 130 14.86 -1.14 6.78
CA ALA A 130 16.16 -1.41 7.39
C ALA A 130 16.10 -2.55 8.41
N GLU A 131 15.02 -2.63 9.19
CA GLU A 131 14.90 -3.61 10.26
C GLU A 131 14.37 -4.97 9.80
N PHE A 132 13.44 -4.98 8.85
CA PHE A 132 12.70 -6.18 8.43
C PHE A 132 13.00 -6.62 7.00
N ASN A 133 13.95 -6.00 6.33
CA ASN A 133 14.29 -6.30 4.93
C ASN A 133 13.10 -6.16 3.98
N LEU A 134 12.29 -5.13 4.20
CA LEU A 134 11.14 -4.85 3.33
C LEU A 134 11.61 -4.05 2.10
N PRO A 135 11.43 -4.57 0.88
CA PRO A 135 11.75 -3.79 -0.33
C PRO A 135 10.80 -2.59 -0.47
N VAL A 136 11.37 -1.42 -0.60
CA VAL A 136 10.61 -0.16 -0.68
C VAL A 136 11.06 0.68 -1.87
#